data_e768ca03850e89552465c975c4b692e5
#
_entry.id   e768ca03850e89552465c975c4b692e5
#
_cell.length_a   1.000
_cell.length_b   1.000
_cell.length_c   1.000
_cell.angle_alpha   90.00
_cell.angle_beta   90.00
_cell.angle_gamma   90.00
#
_symmetry.space_group_name_H-M   'P 1'
#
loop_
_entity.id
_entity.type
_entity.pdbx_description
1 polymer ?
#
loop_
_entity_poly.entity_id
_entity_poly.type
_entity_poly.pdbx_seq_one_letter_code
_entity_poly.pdbx_strand_id
1 'polypeptide(L)'
;MKKVKIKFVDFFDGFNKECNEFLEVLKQRYEVDISNEPDYVIYSSFGYDYLKFDCIRIFFTGECQTPDFNECDYAIGFDRLKFGDRYARIPLYNMMQYKSEYKSLLNRKSITSDDIKGRDFCSFVVSNCFANDIRAVFYEKLSQYKHVASGGRYKNNIGGSVKDKKAFLSKYKFNIAFENCSHDGYATEKIMEAFAAGVVPIYYGDPRIAEDFNPKAFVNAHDFSSFDAMIERIKEIDSNDELYLSMLNEPIIQCDTDVAELSDFLYSIFDQPLSSVKRRSHSQTAKAMEAMKNRHMFFETKIYKYYRKGMNQFARLRKGTVLSSKRTK
;
A
#
# COMPACT_ATOMS: atom_id res chain seq x y z
N MET A 1 8.25 -31.40 13.42
CA MET A 1 7.93 -30.46 12.33
C MET A 1 9.15 -30.31 11.43
N LYS A 2 8.98 -30.05 10.13
CA LYS A 2 10.08 -29.76 9.20
C LYS A 2 10.75 -28.46 9.65
N LYS A 3 12.09 -28.45 9.78
CA LYS A 3 12.85 -27.24 10.08
C LYS A 3 13.07 -26.44 8.81
N VAL A 4 12.87 -25.11 8.86
CA VAL A 4 13.04 -24.17 7.74
C VAL A 4 13.85 -22.95 8.21
N LYS A 5 14.87 -22.59 7.43
CA LYS A 5 15.72 -21.42 7.69
C LYS A 5 15.29 -20.26 6.82
N ILE A 6 14.87 -19.16 7.44
CA ILE A 6 14.37 -17.99 6.71
C ILE A 6 15.10 -16.71 7.13
N LYS A 7 14.98 -15.67 6.30
CA LYS A 7 15.43 -14.31 6.61
C LYS A 7 14.51 -13.28 5.99
N PHE A 8 14.29 -12.17 6.71
CA PHE A 8 13.58 -11.01 6.20
C PHE A 8 14.56 -9.87 5.91
N VAL A 9 14.53 -9.33 4.68
CA VAL A 9 15.36 -8.20 4.27
C VAL A 9 14.55 -7.20 3.44
N ASP A 10 15.04 -5.97 3.36
CA ASP A 10 14.50 -4.94 2.48
C ASP A 10 13.03 -4.56 2.73
N PHE A 11 12.56 -4.72 3.95
CA PHE A 11 11.27 -4.20 4.40
C PHE A 11 11.39 -2.74 4.85
N PHE A 12 10.26 -2.08 5.03
CA PHE A 12 10.21 -0.70 5.54
C PHE A 12 10.74 -0.59 6.97
N ASP A 13 11.17 0.62 7.34
CA ASP A 13 11.60 0.91 8.70
C ASP A 13 10.43 0.67 9.69
N GLY A 14 10.66 -0.18 10.68
CA GLY A 14 9.64 -0.58 11.67
C GLY A 14 9.00 -1.94 11.41
N PHE A 15 9.31 -2.64 10.31
CA PHE A 15 8.89 -4.02 10.12
C PHE A 15 9.53 -4.94 11.18
N ASN A 16 8.70 -5.64 11.95
CA ASN A 16 9.19 -6.55 12.98
C ASN A 16 9.55 -7.91 12.37
N LYS A 17 10.85 -8.19 12.24
CA LYS A 17 11.36 -9.43 11.65
C LYS A 17 11.12 -10.67 12.52
N GLU A 18 10.83 -10.49 13.81
CA GLU A 18 10.62 -11.59 14.78
C GLU A 18 9.15 -11.83 15.11
N CYS A 19 8.27 -10.89 14.70
CA CYS A 19 6.83 -10.97 14.90
C CYS A 19 6.11 -10.35 13.70
N ASN A 20 5.61 -11.17 12.79
CA ASN A 20 4.89 -10.76 11.58
C ASN A 20 4.03 -11.92 11.06
N GLU A 21 3.07 -11.60 10.18
CA GLU A 21 2.11 -12.56 9.65
C GLU A 21 2.76 -13.74 8.91
N PHE A 22 3.87 -13.52 8.20
CA PHE A 22 4.60 -14.62 7.54
C PHE A 22 5.09 -15.64 8.56
N LEU A 23 5.67 -15.17 9.68
CA LEU A 23 6.11 -16.04 10.76
C LEU A 23 4.95 -16.73 11.47
N GLU A 24 3.86 -16.03 11.71
CA GLU A 24 2.66 -16.59 12.34
C GLU A 24 2.11 -17.76 11.52
N VAL A 25 2.01 -17.58 10.20
CA VAL A 25 1.58 -18.64 9.28
C VAL A 25 2.58 -19.79 9.27
N LEU A 26 3.87 -19.52 9.07
CA LEU A 26 4.88 -20.59 8.95
C LEU A 26 5.04 -21.39 10.24
N LYS A 27 4.98 -20.75 11.41
CA LYS A 27 5.10 -21.43 12.73
C LYS A 27 3.94 -22.39 13.03
N GLN A 28 2.81 -22.27 12.35
CA GLN A 28 1.72 -23.24 12.49
C GLN A 28 2.10 -24.62 11.95
N ARG A 29 3.04 -24.69 10.99
CA ARG A 29 3.38 -25.94 10.28
C ARG A 29 4.85 -26.33 10.33
N TYR A 30 5.76 -25.39 10.58
CA TYR A 30 7.22 -25.58 10.53
C TYR A 30 7.90 -25.14 11.83
N GLU A 31 9.07 -25.72 12.10
CA GLU A 31 10.05 -25.18 13.05
C GLU A 31 10.86 -24.10 12.32
N VAL A 32 10.57 -22.84 12.60
CA VAL A 32 11.14 -21.70 11.88
C VAL A 32 12.37 -21.17 12.59
N ASP A 33 13.52 -21.10 11.87
CA ASP A 33 14.79 -20.56 12.32
C ASP A 33 15.11 -19.29 11.49
N ILE A 34 15.21 -18.13 12.17
CA ILE A 34 15.67 -16.88 11.53
C ILE A 34 17.19 -16.90 11.45
N SER A 35 17.73 -17.17 10.25
CA SER A 35 19.13 -17.50 10.05
C SER A 35 19.89 -16.46 9.21
N ASN A 36 21.20 -16.36 9.44
CA ASN A 36 22.10 -15.62 8.54
C ASN A 36 22.50 -16.43 7.30
N GLU A 37 22.29 -17.75 7.33
CA GLU A 37 22.44 -18.68 6.20
C GLU A 37 21.07 -19.26 5.87
N PRO A 38 20.14 -18.49 5.28
CA PRO A 38 18.77 -18.91 5.04
C PRO A 38 18.64 -19.83 3.82
N ASP A 39 17.67 -20.74 3.87
CA ASP A 39 17.18 -21.48 2.71
C ASP A 39 16.18 -20.64 1.89
N TYR A 40 15.48 -19.71 2.57
CA TYR A 40 14.50 -18.80 1.99
C TYR A 40 14.75 -17.37 2.47
N VAL A 41 14.75 -16.42 1.55
CA VAL A 41 14.68 -14.99 1.87
C VAL A 41 13.34 -14.43 1.45
N ILE A 42 12.63 -13.80 2.39
CA ILE A 42 11.43 -13.01 2.11
C ILE A 42 11.86 -11.55 2.12
N TYR A 43 11.62 -10.84 1.02
CA TYR A 43 12.11 -9.48 0.85
C TYR A 43 11.06 -8.56 0.24
N SER A 44 11.23 -7.26 0.44
CA SER A 44 10.33 -6.23 -0.06
C SER A 44 11.06 -5.19 -0.91
N SER A 45 10.39 -4.07 -1.20
CA SER A 45 10.82 -3.04 -2.15
C SER A 45 11.72 -1.94 -1.56
N PHE A 46 12.14 -2.06 -0.28
CA PHE A 46 12.87 -0.98 0.42
C PHE A 46 14.39 -1.13 0.43
N GLY A 47 14.95 -2.07 -0.34
CA GLY A 47 16.38 -2.29 -0.40
C GLY A 47 16.79 -3.31 -1.44
N TYR A 48 18.03 -3.80 -1.32
CA TYR A 48 18.66 -4.72 -2.26
C TYR A 48 19.51 -5.78 -1.56
N ASP A 49 19.33 -5.95 -0.26
CA ASP A 49 20.08 -6.92 0.53
C ASP A 49 19.74 -8.37 0.13
N TYR A 50 18.55 -8.60 -0.47
CA TYR A 50 18.16 -9.90 -1.04
C TYR A 50 19.18 -10.43 -2.08
N LEU A 51 19.90 -9.55 -2.79
CA LEU A 51 20.92 -9.92 -3.77
C LEU A 51 22.14 -10.62 -3.16
N LYS A 52 22.33 -10.51 -1.83
CA LYS A 52 23.42 -11.18 -1.10
C LYS A 52 23.18 -12.67 -0.89
N PHE A 53 21.95 -13.15 -1.13
CA PHE A 53 21.52 -14.51 -0.82
C PHE A 53 21.22 -15.28 -2.10
N ASP A 54 21.98 -16.37 -2.38
CA ASP A 54 21.69 -17.32 -3.45
C ASP A 54 20.81 -18.47 -2.93
N CYS A 55 19.70 -18.13 -2.26
CA CYS A 55 18.68 -19.04 -1.78
C CYS A 55 17.34 -18.79 -2.50
N ILE A 56 16.27 -19.44 -2.09
CA ILE A 56 14.93 -19.18 -2.63
C ILE A 56 14.51 -17.76 -2.20
N ARG A 57 14.07 -16.95 -3.18
CA ARG A 57 13.68 -15.56 -2.98
C ARG A 57 12.17 -15.41 -3.16
N ILE A 58 11.50 -14.93 -2.11
CA ILE A 58 10.05 -14.64 -2.11
C ILE A 58 9.89 -13.14 -1.99
N PHE A 59 9.40 -12.50 -3.04
CA PHE A 59 9.13 -11.06 -3.05
C PHE A 59 7.77 -10.78 -2.44
N PHE A 60 7.68 -9.71 -1.65
CA PHE A 60 6.42 -9.14 -1.15
C PHE A 60 6.43 -7.63 -1.30
N THR A 61 5.32 -7.05 -1.76
CA THR A 61 5.18 -5.61 -1.80
C THR A 61 3.77 -5.14 -1.44
N GLY A 62 3.72 -4.06 -0.66
CA GLY A 62 2.55 -3.21 -0.49
C GLY A 62 2.68 -1.88 -1.25
N GLU A 63 3.82 -1.65 -1.92
CA GLU A 63 4.08 -0.48 -2.76
C GLU A 63 3.75 -0.79 -4.22
N CYS A 64 3.52 0.26 -5.03
CA CYS A 64 3.18 0.14 -6.45
C CYS A 64 4.37 -0.37 -7.28
N GLN A 65 4.67 -1.65 -7.14
CA GLN A 65 5.78 -2.33 -7.82
C GLN A 65 5.36 -3.75 -8.23
N THR A 66 5.38 -4.04 -9.53
CA THR A 66 5.17 -5.39 -10.06
C THR A 66 6.39 -6.26 -9.81
N PRO A 67 6.23 -7.56 -9.46
CA PRO A 67 7.34 -8.48 -9.24
C PRO A 67 8.23 -8.67 -10.47
N ASP A 68 9.56 -8.70 -10.27
CA ASP A 68 10.52 -9.14 -11.28
C ASP A 68 10.89 -10.63 -11.07
N PHE A 69 10.29 -11.51 -11.86
CA PHE A 69 10.53 -12.94 -11.79
C PHE A 69 11.89 -13.40 -12.33
N ASN A 70 12.72 -12.49 -12.80
CA ASN A 70 14.15 -12.78 -12.98
C ASN A 70 14.91 -12.72 -11.66
N GLU A 71 14.39 -11.98 -10.66
CA GLU A 71 15.04 -11.75 -9.37
C GLU A 71 14.43 -12.56 -8.22
N CYS A 72 13.14 -12.90 -8.30
CA CYS A 72 12.45 -13.72 -7.30
C CYS A 72 12.02 -15.07 -7.88
N ASP A 73 11.98 -16.08 -7.02
CA ASP A 73 11.43 -17.40 -7.34
C ASP A 73 9.90 -17.35 -7.24
N TYR A 74 9.38 -16.66 -6.22
CA TYR A 74 7.96 -16.48 -5.93
C TYR A 74 7.68 -15.03 -5.56
N ALA A 75 6.42 -14.62 -5.72
CA ALA A 75 6.01 -13.28 -5.31
C ALA A 75 4.58 -13.24 -4.76
N ILE A 76 4.37 -12.32 -3.83
CA ILE A 76 3.09 -11.92 -3.26
C ILE A 76 2.92 -10.43 -3.57
N GLY A 77 1.83 -10.08 -4.21
CA GLY A 77 1.57 -8.70 -4.61
C GLY A 77 0.10 -8.43 -4.90
N PHE A 78 -0.16 -7.29 -5.47
CA PHE A 78 -1.50 -6.79 -5.79
C PHE A 78 -1.92 -7.02 -7.24
N ASP A 79 -0.95 -7.20 -8.16
CA ASP A 79 -1.20 -7.31 -9.60
C ASP A 79 -2.17 -8.45 -9.91
N ARG A 80 -3.07 -8.25 -10.88
CA ARG A 80 -3.96 -9.28 -11.40
C ARG A 80 -3.22 -10.21 -12.38
N LEU A 81 -2.05 -10.68 -11.95
CA LEU A 81 -1.16 -11.52 -12.70
C LEU A 81 -1.46 -12.99 -12.44
N LYS A 82 -1.44 -13.82 -13.51
CA LYS A 82 -1.46 -15.27 -13.42
C LYS A 82 -0.11 -15.81 -13.89
N PHE A 83 0.67 -16.39 -12.98
CA PHE A 83 2.00 -16.91 -13.28
C PHE A 83 2.26 -18.29 -12.62
N GLY A 84 1.38 -19.22 -12.90
CA GLY A 84 1.44 -20.58 -12.36
C GLY A 84 1.44 -20.60 -10.82
N ASP A 85 2.34 -21.39 -10.23
CA ASP A 85 2.53 -21.53 -8.79
C ASP A 85 3.47 -20.46 -8.19
N ARG A 86 3.98 -19.52 -9.01
CA ARG A 86 5.00 -18.57 -8.60
C ARG A 86 4.44 -17.26 -8.05
N TYR A 87 3.15 -16.99 -8.21
CA TYR A 87 2.53 -15.75 -7.82
C TYR A 87 1.21 -15.96 -7.07
N ALA A 88 1.03 -15.22 -5.99
CA ALA A 88 -0.26 -15.09 -5.32
C ALA A 88 -0.67 -13.62 -5.25
N ARG A 89 -1.89 -13.33 -5.70
CA ARG A 89 -2.50 -12.02 -5.53
C ARG A 89 -3.04 -11.91 -4.10
N ILE A 90 -2.35 -11.12 -3.28
CA ILE A 90 -2.76 -10.81 -1.91
C ILE A 90 -2.52 -9.31 -1.69
N PRO A 91 -3.49 -8.44 -2.04
CA PRO A 91 -3.38 -7.01 -1.83
C PRO A 91 -3.21 -6.63 -0.36
N LEU A 92 -2.56 -5.50 -0.08
CA LEU A 92 -2.21 -5.06 1.26
C LEU A 92 -3.44 -4.95 2.19
N TYR A 93 -4.60 -4.58 1.66
CA TYR A 93 -5.83 -4.50 2.46
C TYR A 93 -6.27 -5.86 3.06
N ASN A 94 -5.80 -6.99 2.51
CA ASN A 94 -6.06 -8.35 3.04
C ASN A 94 -4.86 -8.95 3.75
N MET A 95 -3.90 -8.14 4.19
CA MET A 95 -2.69 -8.60 4.88
C MET A 95 -2.44 -7.85 6.17
N MET A 96 -1.60 -8.42 7.02
CA MET A 96 -1.11 -7.81 8.26
C MET A 96 -2.26 -7.33 9.15
N GLN A 97 -2.11 -6.16 9.73
CA GLN A 97 -3.09 -5.54 10.62
C GLN A 97 -4.44 -5.25 9.96
N TYR A 98 -4.50 -5.17 8.62
CA TYR A 98 -5.73 -4.84 7.88
C TYR A 98 -6.64 -6.04 7.66
N LYS A 99 -6.12 -7.27 7.74
CA LYS A 99 -6.90 -8.51 7.50
C LYS A 99 -8.10 -8.66 8.45
N SER A 100 -7.96 -8.28 9.71
CA SER A 100 -9.06 -8.33 10.67
C SER A 100 -10.17 -7.33 10.34
N GLU A 101 -9.80 -6.12 9.91
CA GLU A 101 -10.76 -5.10 9.49
C GLU A 101 -11.46 -5.51 8.19
N TYR A 102 -10.73 -6.02 7.20
CA TYR A 102 -11.29 -6.58 5.98
C TYR A 102 -12.35 -7.65 6.28
N LYS A 103 -12.02 -8.62 7.14
CA LYS A 103 -12.98 -9.66 7.56
C LYS A 103 -14.20 -9.10 8.29
N SER A 104 -14.05 -8.04 9.06
CA SER A 104 -15.16 -7.40 9.77
C SER A 104 -16.19 -6.76 8.84
N LEU A 105 -15.79 -6.37 7.62
CA LEU A 105 -16.68 -5.79 6.62
C LEU A 105 -17.69 -6.79 6.07
N LEU A 106 -17.39 -8.09 6.11
CA LEU A 106 -18.30 -9.16 5.67
C LEU A 106 -19.58 -9.25 6.53
N ASN A 107 -19.49 -8.86 7.82
CA ASN A 107 -20.57 -8.96 8.79
C ASN A 107 -20.90 -7.61 9.44
N ARG A 108 -20.80 -6.52 8.67
CA ARG A 108 -21.03 -5.17 9.17
C ARG A 108 -22.50 -4.97 9.55
N LYS A 109 -22.73 -4.29 10.68
CA LYS A 109 -24.06 -3.85 11.07
C LYS A 109 -24.54 -2.74 10.14
N SER A 110 -25.87 -2.68 9.92
CA SER A 110 -26.47 -1.58 9.18
C SER A 110 -26.26 -0.26 9.91
N ILE A 111 -25.99 0.77 9.13
CA ILE A 111 -25.81 2.15 9.57
C ILE A 111 -27.17 2.85 9.45
N THR A 112 -27.59 3.54 10.50
CA THR A 112 -28.86 4.25 10.58
C THR A 112 -28.68 5.75 10.38
N SER A 113 -29.78 6.48 10.24
CA SER A 113 -29.78 7.95 10.17
C SER A 113 -29.21 8.61 11.44
N ASP A 114 -29.35 7.97 12.60
CA ASP A 114 -28.79 8.49 13.84
C ASP A 114 -27.25 8.34 13.88
N ASP A 115 -26.68 7.30 13.26
CA ASP A 115 -25.25 7.07 13.20
C ASP A 115 -24.48 8.09 12.33
N ILE A 116 -25.18 8.74 11.40
CA ILE A 116 -24.59 9.74 10.49
C ILE A 116 -24.83 11.18 10.94
N LYS A 117 -25.67 11.38 11.94
CA LYS A 117 -26.09 12.69 12.41
C LYS A 117 -24.90 13.50 12.95
N GLY A 118 -24.73 14.71 12.43
CA GLY A 118 -23.66 15.61 12.85
C GLY A 118 -22.28 15.27 12.25
N ARG A 119 -22.20 14.36 11.26
CA ARG A 119 -20.93 14.15 10.53
C ARG A 119 -20.57 15.37 9.68
N ASP A 120 -19.31 15.76 9.75
CA ASP A 120 -18.71 16.74 8.85
C ASP A 120 -18.60 16.21 7.42
N PHE A 121 -18.25 17.06 6.46
CA PHE A 121 -18.26 16.72 5.05
C PHE A 121 -17.24 15.64 4.66
N CYS A 122 -15.94 15.95 4.72
CA CYS A 122 -14.93 15.07 4.15
C CYS A 122 -13.60 15.13 4.90
N SER A 123 -12.93 13.99 4.99
CA SER A 123 -11.58 13.85 5.55
C SER A 123 -10.54 13.49 4.50
N PHE A 124 -9.28 13.86 4.78
CA PHE A 124 -8.11 13.53 3.98
C PHE A 124 -6.92 13.24 4.90
N VAL A 125 -6.37 12.01 4.91
CA VAL A 125 -5.28 11.65 5.82
C VAL A 125 -4.13 11.05 5.02
N VAL A 126 -3.20 11.92 4.59
CA VAL A 126 -2.02 11.54 3.82
C VAL A 126 -0.76 12.15 4.41
N SER A 127 0.28 11.34 4.58
CA SER A 127 1.59 11.76 5.10
C SER A 127 2.68 11.84 4.03
N ASN A 128 2.53 11.10 2.93
CA ASN A 128 3.49 11.12 1.82
C ASN A 128 3.25 12.31 0.89
N CYS A 129 4.20 13.26 0.88
CA CYS A 129 4.18 14.45 0.01
C CYS A 129 4.89 14.25 -1.34
N PHE A 130 5.46 13.07 -1.59
CA PHE A 130 6.21 12.77 -2.83
C PHE A 130 5.38 12.04 -3.87
N ALA A 131 4.14 11.67 -3.56
CA ALA A 131 3.25 11.05 -4.53
C ALA A 131 2.73 12.06 -5.55
N ASN A 132 2.19 11.54 -6.65
CA ASN A 132 1.65 12.34 -7.77
C ASN A 132 0.71 13.44 -7.28
N ASP A 133 0.80 14.62 -7.91
CA ASP A 133 0.02 15.84 -7.58
C ASP A 133 -1.50 15.67 -7.70
N ILE A 134 -1.98 14.57 -8.31
CA ILE A 134 -3.41 14.29 -8.51
C ILE A 134 -4.21 14.38 -7.20
N ARG A 135 -3.62 13.94 -6.07
CA ARG A 135 -4.24 14.03 -4.73
C ARG A 135 -4.42 15.48 -4.29
N ALA A 136 -3.40 16.31 -4.56
CA ALA A 136 -3.42 17.73 -4.25
C ALA A 136 -4.46 18.46 -5.08
N VAL A 137 -4.49 18.19 -6.39
CA VAL A 137 -5.43 18.80 -7.33
C VAL A 137 -6.87 18.48 -6.93
N PHE A 138 -7.16 17.22 -6.64
CA PHE A 138 -8.51 16.83 -6.22
C PHE A 138 -8.90 17.43 -4.87
N TYR A 139 -8.01 17.39 -3.87
CA TYR A 139 -8.24 18.01 -2.56
C TYR A 139 -8.58 19.50 -2.70
N GLU A 140 -7.82 20.26 -3.49
CA GLU A 140 -8.05 21.68 -3.71
C GLU A 140 -9.38 21.97 -4.41
N LYS A 141 -9.72 21.20 -5.44
CA LYS A 141 -11.01 21.32 -6.13
C LYS A 141 -12.19 20.99 -5.22
N LEU A 142 -12.14 19.88 -4.47
CA LEU A 142 -13.21 19.48 -3.57
C LEU A 142 -13.38 20.49 -2.41
N SER A 143 -12.27 21.07 -1.93
CA SER A 143 -12.29 22.09 -0.86
C SER A 143 -12.96 23.41 -1.28
N GLN A 144 -13.15 23.66 -2.58
CA GLN A 144 -13.94 24.80 -3.07
C GLN A 144 -15.44 24.61 -2.83
N TYR A 145 -15.90 23.38 -2.73
CA TYR A 145 -17.30 23.08 -2.41
C TYR A 145 -17.59 23.17 -0.91
N LYS A 146 -16.86 22.37 -0.11
CA LYS A 146 -16.96 22.36 1.35
C LYS A 146 -15.61 22.08 1.99
N HIS A 147 -15.45 22.45 3.26
CA HIS A 147 -14.22 22.20 4.01
C HIS A 147 -13.86 20.72 4.03
N VAL A 148 -12.62 20.39 3.62
CA VAL A 148 -12.02 19.07 3.73
C VAL A 148 -10.99 19.08 4.85
N ALA A 149 -11.22 18.29 5.91
CA ALA A 149 -10.32 18.21 7.05
C ALA A 149 -9.10 17.34 6.72
N SER A 150 -7.91 17.92 6.66
CA SER A 150 -6.66 17.21 6.40
C SER A 150 -5.89 16.92 7.68
N GLY A 151 -5.82 15.63 8.06
CA GLY A 151 -5.23 15.17 9.32
C GLY A 151 -3.83 14.53 9.19
N GLY A 152 -3.32 14.36 7.96
CA GLY A 152 -1.98 13.85 7.70
C GLY A 152 -0.90 14.93 7.81
N ARG A 153 0.36 14.58 7.53
CA ARG A 153 1.45 15.57 7.43
C ARG A 153 1.32 16.47 6.21
N TYR A 154 0.69 15.98 5.15
CA TYR A 154 0.47 16.71 3.92
C TYR A 154 -0.79 17.58 4.04
N LYS A 155 -0.65 18.88 3.78
CA LYS A 155 -1.73 19.90 3.84
C LYS A 155 -2.55 19.89 5.16
N ASN A 156 -1.90 19.57 6.29
CA ASN A 156 -2.56 19.53 7.59
C ASN A 156 -3.27 20.86 7.94
N ASN A 157 -4.56 20.79 8.24
CA ASN A 157 -5.38 21.93 8.61
C ASN A 157 -6.17 21.75 9.92
N ILE A 158 -5.91 20.63 10.65
CA ILE A 158 -6.57 20.35 11.93
C ILE A 158 -5.69 20.64 13.15
N GLY A 159 -4.51 21.23 12.94
CA GLY A 159 -3.60 21.67 14.01
C GLY A 159 -2.77 20.57 14.68
N GLY A 160 -2.78 19.35 14.15
CA GLY A 160 -1.99 18.24 14.71
C GLY A 160 -2.08 16.94 13.92
N SER A 161 -1.36 15.90 14.38
CA SER A 161 -1.43 14.58 13.77
C SER A 161 -2.64 13.79 14.29
N VAL A 162 -3.27 13.02 13.40
CA VAL A 162 -4.32 12.07 13.77
C VAL A 162 -3.69 10.90 14.52
N LYS A 163 -4.12 10.67 15.77
CA LYS A 163 -3.64 9.57 16.60
C LYS A 163 -4.41 8.26 16.34
N ASP A 164 -5.73 8.35 16.21
CA ASP A 164 -6.62 7.25 15.86
C ASP A 164 -7.31 7.61 14.53
N LYS A 165 -6.85 6.95 13.46
CA LYS A 165 -7.33 7.23 12.11
C LYS A 165 -8.78 6.84 11.94
N LYS A 166 -9.20 5.68 12.44
CA LYS A 166 -10.59 5.20 12.34
C LYS A 166 -11.56 6.13 13.06
N ALA A 167 -11.25 6.52 14.29
CA ALA A 167 -12.07 7.46 15.07
C ALA A 167 -12.07 8.88 14.45
N PHE A 168 -11.02 9.26 13.74
CA PHE A 168 -10.99 10.52 13.00
C PHE A 168 -11.89 10.45 11.76
N LEU A 169 -11.72 9.42 10.91
CA LEU A 169 -12.50 9.25 9.68
C LEU A 169 -14.01 9.17 9.97
N SER A 170 -14.42 8.45 11.02
CA SER A 170 -15.84 8.23 11.34
C SER A 170 -16.65 9.51 11.64
N LYS A 171 -15.98 10.65 11.85
CA LYS A 171 -16.60 11.96 12.05
C LYS A 171 -17.08 12.60 10.74
N TYR A 172 -16.75 12.04 9.58
CA TYR A 172 -17.00 12.61 8.27
C TYR A 172 -17.94 11.73 7.45
N LYS A 173 -18.66 12.33 6.48
CA LYS A 173 -19.44 11.58 5.50
C LYS A 173 -18.53 10.85 4.51
N PHE A 174 -17.46 11.51 4.05
CA PHE A 174 -16.55 11.01 3.02
C PHE A 174 -15.11 10.95 3.50
N ASN A 175 -14.32 10.11 2.84
CA ASN A 175 -12.86 10.13 2.95
C ASN A 175 -12.20 10.08 1.57
N ILE A 176 -11.26 11.00 1.30
CA ILE A 176 -10.42 10.91 0.09
C ILE A 176 -9.41 9.77 0.28
N ALA A 177 -9.70 8.63 -0.34
CA ALA A 177 -8.93 7.38 -0.29
C ALA A 177 -8.13 7.19 -1.59
N PHE A 178 -7.32 8.20 -1.97
CA PHE A 178 -6.50 8.17 -3.18
C PHE A 178 -5.18 7.45 -2.94
N GLU A 179 -4.87 6.49 -3.79
CA GLU A 179 -3.59 5.80 -3.79
C GLU A 179 -2.44 6.70 -4.28
N ASN A 180 -1.21 6.23 -4.10
CA ASN A 180 -0.02 6.98 -4.53
C ASN A 180 0.09 7.09 -6.06
N CYS A 181 -0.44 6.10 -6.77
CA CYS A 181 -0.51 6.05 -8.23
C CYS A 181 -1.74 5.26 -8.68
N SER A 182 -2.09 5.32 -9.96
CA SER A 182 -3.05 4.40 -10.57
C SER A 182 -2.30 3.27 -11.26
N HIS A 183 -2.63 2.04 -10.89
CA HIS A 183 -2.10 0.83 -11.51
C HIS A 183 -3.09 -0.32 -11.31
N ASP A 184 -3.18 -1.23 -12.29
CA ASP A 184 -4.10 -2.38 -12.25
C ASP A 184 -3.84 -3.26 -11.03
N GLY A 185 -4.86 -3.48 -10.21
CA GLY A 185 -4.80 -4.24 -8.97
C GLY A 185 -4.25 -3.46 -7.76
N TYR A 186 -3.67 -2.26 -7.93
CA TYR A 186 -3.04 -1.52 -6.83
C TYR A 186 -4.08 -0.86 -5.92
N ALA A 187 -4.48 -1.60 -4.92
CA ALA A 187 -5.31 -1.13 -3.81
C ALA A 187 -4.64 -1.46 -2.49
N THR A 188 -4.48 -0.44 -1.65
CA THR A 188 -3.88 -0.57 -0.32
C THR A 188 -4.93 -0.49 0.79
N GLU A 189 -4.49 -0.16 1.99
CA GLU A 189 -5.35 0.01 3.15
C GLU A 189 -6.38 1.15 3.01
N LYS A 190 -6.17 2.12 2.12
CA LYS A 190 -6.89 3.42 2.16
C LYS A 190 -8.39 3.29 1.94
N ILE A 191 -8.80 2.52 0.93
CA ILE A 191 -10.23 2.29 0.67
C ILE A 191 -10.86 1.45 1.80
N MET A 192 -10.14 0.44 2.26
CA MET A 192 -10.59 -0.46 3.33
C MET A 192 -10.75 0.28 4.66
N GLU A 193 -9.79 1.14 5.04
CA GLU A 193 -9.88 1.96 6.26
C GLU A 193 -11.07 2.92 6.24
N ALA A 194 -11.41 3.49 5.08
CA ALA A 194 -12.61 4.32 4.94
C ALA A 194 -13.88 3.48 5.17
N PHE A 195 -13.98 2.31 4.56
CA PHE A 195 -15.09 1.40 4.81
C PHE A 195 -15.19 0.94 6.27
N ALA A 196 -14.04 0.60 6.89
CA ALA A 196 -13.98 0.18 8.28
C ALA A 196 -14.36 1.31 9.27
N ALA A 197 -14.18 2.56 8.87
CA ALA A 197 -14.65 3.73 9.62
C ALA A 197 -16.14 4.04 9.38
N GLY A 198 -16.81 3.32 8.50
CA GLY A 198 -18.22 3.53 8.17
C GLY A 198 -18.49 4.81 7.38
N VAL A 199 -17.58 5.21 6.51
CA VAL A 199 -17.68 6.41 5.66
C VAL A 199 -17.61 6.01 4.18
N VAL A 200 -18.15 6.85 3.29
CA VAL A 200 -18.08 6.60 1.85
C VAL A 200 -16.70 6.98 1.32
N PRO A 201 -15.92 6.03 0.77
CA PRO A 201 -14.65 6.35 0.13
C PRO A 201 -14.85 7.15 -1.15
N ILE A 202 -14.01 8.15 -1.37
CA ILE A 202 -13.76 8.78 -2.67
C ILE A 202 -12.42 8.21 -3.13
N TYR A 203 -12.44 7.31 -4.10
CA TYR A 203 -11.30 6.45 -4.44
C TYR A 203 -10.64 6.79 -5.77
N TYR A 204 -9.32 6.66 -5.79
CA TYR A 204 -8.48 6.66 -7.00
C TYR A 204 -7.29 5.72 -6.78
N GLY A 205 -7.04 4.81 -7.71
CA GLY A 205 -5.94 3.83 -7.62
C GLY A 205 -6.10 2.75 -8.68
N ASP A 206 -6.55 1.57 -8.28
CA ASP A 206 -6.84 0.46 -9.19
C ASP A 206 -8.03 0.79 -10.11
N PRO A 207 -7.84 0.84 -11.45
CA PRO A 207 -8.95 1.06 -12.38
C PRO A 207 -10.03 -0.04 -12.33
N ARG A 208 -9.66 -1.24 -11.87
CA ARG A 208 -10.53 -2.41 -11.76
C ARG A 208 -10.97 -2.70 -10.33
N ILE A 209 -10.94 -1.70 -9.46
CA ILE A 209 -11.29 -1.84 -8.02
C ILE A 209 -12.69 -2.42 -7.81
N ALA A 210 -13.61 -2.26 -8.77
CA ALA A 210 -14.95 -2.82 -8.74
C ALA A 210 -14.99 -4.36 -8.78
N GLU A 211 -13.87 -5.02 -9.09
CA GLU A 211 -13.76 -6.48 -8.98
C GLU A 211 -13.53 -6.96 -7.53
N ASP A 212 -13.01 -6.09 -6.67
CA ASP A 212 -12.74 -6.40 -5.27
C ASP A 212 -13.81 -5.81 -4.34
N PHE A 213 -14.30 -4.60 -4.65
CA PHE A 213 -15.29 -3.89 -3.83
C PHE A 213 -16.52 -3.48 -4.63
N ASN A 214 -17.68 -3.53 -3.99
CA ASN A 214 -18.95 -3.17 -4.63
C ASN A 214 -18.94 -1.69 -5.07
N PRO A 215 -19.05 -1.39 -6.37
CA PRO A 215 -19.01 -0.02 -6.89
C PRO A 215 -20.15 0.88 -6.40
N LYS A 216 -21.24 0.31 -5.86
CA LYS A 216 -22.31 1.09 -5.25
C LYS A 216 -21.97 1.65 -3.88
N ALA A 217 -20.92 1.14 -3.21
CA ALA A 217 -20.54 1.52 -1.86
C ALA A 217 -19.53 2.70 -1.80
N PHE A 218 -18.99 3.16 -2.93
CA PHE A 218 -17.98 4.22 -2.98
C PHE A 218 -18.07 5.07 -4.26
N VAL A 219 -17.34 6.17 -4.30
CA VAL A 219 -17.21 7.03 -5.48
C VAL A 219 -15.86 6.74 -6.13
N ASN A 220 -15.84 6.12 -7.31
CA ASN A 220 -14.63 5.77 -8.02
C ASN A 220 -14.25 6.84 -9.04
N ALA A 221 -13.06 7.42 -8.94
CA ALA A 221 -12.60 8.45 -9.86
C ALA A 221 -12.51 7.98 -11.32
N HIS A 222 -12.30 6.68 -11.54
CA HIS A 222 -12.20 6.10 -12.89
C HIS A 222 -13.55 6.03 -13.63
N ASP A 223 -14.68 6.23 -12.93
CA ASP A 223 -16.02 6.23 -13.53
C ASP A 223 -16.39 7.59 -14.13
N PHE A 224 -15.54 8.62 -13.95
CA PHE A 224 -15.84 9.99 -14.37
C PHE A 224 -14.83 10.51 -15.39
N SER A 225 -15.32 11.30 -16.35
CA SER A 225 -14.48 11.94 -17.36
C SER A 225 -13.59 13.08 -16.81
N SER A 226 -13.94 13.61 -15.63
CA SER A 226 -13.20 14.69 -14.95
C SER A 226 -13.48 14.74 -13.46
N PHE A 227 -12.63 15.40 -12.70
CA PHE A 227 -12.88 15.68 -11.28
C PHE A 227 -14.10 16.59 -11.06
N ASP A 228 -14.42 17.47 -12.00
CA ASP A 228 -15.59 18.31 -11.87
C ASP A 228 -16.88 17.46 -11.94
N ALA A 229 -16.97 16.52 -12.88
CA ALA A 229 -18.10 15.58 -12.95
C ALA A 229 -18.20 14.70 -11.69
N MET A 230 -17.07 14.24 -11.17
CA MET A 230 -17.00 13.48 -9.92
C MET A 230 -17.48 14.32 -8.72
N ILE A 231 -17.09 15.57 -8.64
CA ILE A 231 -17.50 16.48 -7.57
C ILE A 231 -19.00 16.75 -7.62
N GLU A 232 -19.60 16.90 -8.80
CA GLU A 232 -21.07 17.02 -8.91
C GLU A 232 -21.79 15.79 -8.37
N ARG A 233 -21.28 14.59 -8.62
CA ARG A 233 -21.83 13.36 -8.00
C ARG A 233 -21.66 13.36 -6.49
N ILE A 234 -20.54 13.82 -5.95
CA ILE A 234 -20.32 13.94 -4.50
C ILE A 234 -21.28 14.95 -3.88
N LYS A 235 -21.57 16.07 -4.54
CA LYS A 235 -22.55 17.06 -4.08
C LYS A 235 -23.96 16.47 -4.02
N GLU A 236 -24.35 15.68 -5.04
CA GLU A 236 -25.63 14.97 -5.05
C GLU A 236 -25.77 14.05 -3.84
N ILE A 237 -24.75 13.22 -3.58
CA ILE A 237 -24.75 12.30 -2.43
C ILE A 237 -24.76 13.07 -1.11
N ASP A 238 -23.97 14.15 -1.00
CA ASP A 238 -23.86 14.95 0.23
C ASP A 238 -25.16 15.67 0.60
N SER A 239 -25.94 16.08 -0.39
CA SER A 239 -27.23 16.77 -0.22
C SER A 239 -28.44 15.82 -0.04
N ASN A 240 -28.24 14.50 -0.20
CA ASN A 240 -29.28 13.49 -0.13
C ASN A 240 -28.92 12.39 0.88
N ASP A 241 -29.42 12.52 2.10
CA ASP A 241 -29.11 11.58 3.19
C ASP A 241 -29.64 10.15 2.92
N GLU A 242 -30.74 9.98 2.15
CA GLU A 242 -31.23 8.65 1.76
C GLU A 242 -30.26 7.97 0.81
N LEU A 243 -29.77 8.68 -0.20
CA LEU A 243 -28.76 8.19 -1.14
C LEU A 243 -27.46 7.87 -0.39
N TYR A 244 -27.00 8.75 0.49
CA TYR A 244 -25.81 8.53 1.31
C TYR A 244 -25.93 7.28 2.18
N LEU A 245 -27.07 7.10 2.89
CA LEU A 245 -27.35 5.92 3.70
C LEU A 245 -27.44 4.64 2.87
N SER A 246 -28.03 4.71 1.68
CA SER A 246 -28.10 3.55 0.79
C SER A 246 -26.69 3.07 0.41
N MET A 247 -25.80 3.99 0.05
CA MET A 247 -24.40 3.66 -0.25
C MET A 247 -23.67 3.07 0.96
N LEU A 248 -23.86 3.63 2.15
CA LEU A 248 -23.26 3.12 3.38
C LEU A 248 -23.73 1.71 3.72
N ASN A 249 -24.93 1.30 3.32
CA ASN A 249 -25.49 -0.01 3.64
C ASN A 249 -25.33 -1.04 2.52
N GLU A 250 -24.73 -0.68 1.39
CA GLU A 250 -24.38 -1.66 0.36
C GLU A 250 -23.37 -2.69 0.89
N PRO A 251 -23.47 -3.96 0.47
CA PRO A 251 -22.38 -4.92 0.70
C PRO A 251 -21.07 -4.36 0.16
N ILE A 252 -19.96 -4.45 0.93
CA ILE A 252 -18.72 -3.78 0.54
C ILE A 252 -17.85 -4.67 -0.35
N ILE A 253 -17.72 -5.96 0.01
CA ILE A 253 -16.80 -6.89 -0.63
C ILE A 253 -17.53 -7.65 -1.72
N GLN A 254 -16.90 -7.81 -2.88
CA GLN A 254 -17.41 -8.68 -3.93
C GLN A 254 -17.25 -10.17 -3.55
N CYS A 255 -18.19 -11.02 -3.99
CA CYS A 255 -18.25 -12.41 -3.56
C CYS A 255 -17.11 -13.27 -4.13
N ASP A 256 -16.70 -13.05 -5.36
CA ASP A 256 -15.76 -13.93 -6.08
C ASP A 256 -14.45 -13.20 -6.42
N THR A 257 -13.73 -12.76 -5.38
CA THR A 257 -12.42 -12.13 -5.58
C THR A 257 -11.35 -13.19 -5.85
N ASP A 258 -10.36 -12.88 -6.69
CA ASP A 258 -9.20 -13.73 -6.96
C ASP A 258 -8.07 -13.58 -5.90
N VAL A 259 -8.42 -13.13 -4.71
CA VAL A 259 -7.48 -12.94 -3.60
C VAL A 259 -7.15 -14.28 -2.95
N ALA A 260 -5.86 -14.64 -2.96
CA ALA A 260 -5.38 -15.87 -2.38
C ALA A 260 -5.21 -15.78 -0.84
N GLU A 261 -5.24 -16.93 -0.17
CA GLU A 261 -4.85 -17.02 1.23
C GLU A 261 -3.33 -17.17 1.37
N LEU A 262 -2.73 -16.38 2.27
CA LEU A 262 -1.28 -16.36 2.51
C LEU A 262 -0.75 -17.75 2.95
N SER A 263 -1.51 -18.44 3.80
CA SER A 263 -1.15 -19.78 4.28
C SER A 263 -1.01 -20.80 3.16
N ASP A 264 -1.99 -20.82 2.24
CA ASP A 264 -2.00 -21.78 1.14
C ASP A 264 -0.82 -21.56 0.20
N PHE A 265 -0.54 -20.29 -0.11
CA PHE A 265 0.60 -19.96 -0.96
C PHE A 265 1.94 -20.27 -0.29
N LEU A 266 2.14 -19.90 0.97
CA LEU A 266 3.39 -20.22 1.68
C LEU A 266 3.57 -21.74 1.82
N TYR A 267 2.52 -22.48 2.20
CA TYR A 267 2.62 -23.94 2.32
C TYR A 267 2.91 -24.60 0.99
N SER A 268 2.35 -24.11 -0.11
CA SER A 268 2.67 -24.63 -1.45
C SER A 268 4.14 -24.51 -1.81
N ILE A 269 4.84 -23.49 -1.28
CA ILE A 269 6.28 -23.29 -1.46
C ILE A 269 7.08 -24.15 -0.48
N PHE A 270 6.80 -24.03 0.81
CA PHE A 270 7.63 -24.60 1.87
C PHE A 270 7.48 -26.13 2.03
N ASP A 271 6.40 -26.73 1.53
CA ASP A 271 6.23 -28.19 1.51
C ASP A 271 7.10 -28.88 0.45
N GLN A 272 7.48 -28.18 -0.61
CA GLN A 272 8.30 -28.73 -1.67
C GLN A 272 9.74 -29.03 -1.17
N PRO A 273 10.44 -29.99 -1.81
CA PRO A 273 11.88 -30.17 -1.60
C PRO A 273 12.67 -28.94 -2.09
N LEU A 274 13.72 -28.54 -1.38
CA LEU A 274 14.55 -27.37 -1.76
C LEU A 274 15.08 -27.43 -3.21
N SER A 275 15.30 -28.64 -3.72
CA SER A 275 15.76 -28.85 -5.10
C SER A 275 14.74 -28.49 -6.17
N SER A 276 13.45 -28.43 -5.84
CA SER A 276 12.36 -28.17 -6.79
C SER A 276 11.74 -26.78 -6.67
N VAL A 277 12.01 -26.03 -5.58
CA VAL A 277 11.39 -24.71 -5.35
C VAL A 277 12.15 -23.55 -5.98
N LYS A 278 13.37 -23.76 -6.49
CA LYS A 278 14.15 -22.70 -7.14
C LYS A 278 13.64 -22.50 -8.57
N ARG A 279 13.00 -21.36 -8.84
CA ARG A 279 12.25 -21.08 -10.08
C ARG A 279 12.85 -20.01 -10.96
N ARG A 280 13.66 -19.07 -10.40
CA ARG A 280 14.28 -18.01 -11.20
C ARG A 280 15.39 -18.57 -12.10
N SER A 281 15.68 -17.86 -13.19
CA SER A 281 16.73 -18.26 -14.12
C SER A 281 18.11 -18.16 -13.48
N HIS A 282 18.93 -19.21 -13.67
CA HIS A 282 20.34 -19.26 -13.28
C HIS A 282 21.27 -19.25 -14.51
N SER A 283 20.78 -18.81 -15.68
CA SER A 283 21.59 -18.64 -16.88
C SER A 283 22.75 -17.66 -16.65
N GLN A 284 23.77 -17.72 -17.51
CA GLN A 284 24.89 -16.77 -17.45
C GLN A 284 24.40 -15.34 -17.63
N THR A 285 23.40 -15.11 -18.49
CA THR A 285 22.81 -13.78 -18.71
C THR A 285 22.12 -13.28 -17.45
N ALA A 286 21.30 -14.11 -16.78
CA ALA A 286 20.64 -13.73 -15.53
C ALA A 286 21.66 -13.35 -14.44
N LYS A 287 22.72 -14.17 -14.27
CA LYS A 287 23.81 -13.89 -13.32
C LYS A 287 24.57 -12.61 -13.66
N ALA A 288 24.80 -12.34 -14.95
CA ALA A 288 25.47 -11.10 -15.37
C ALA A 288 24.61 -9.87 -15.07
N MET A 289 23.30 -9.92 -15.31
CA MET A 289 22.36 -8.85 -14.99
C MET A 289 22.29 -8.61 -13.47
N GLU A 290 22.21 -9.67 -12.67
CA GLU A 290 22.25 -9.57 -11.20
C GLU A 290 23.56 -8.94 -10.71
N ALA A 291 24.70 -9.34 -11.29
CA ALA A 291 26.01 -8.75 -10.96
C ALA A 291 26.12 -7.26 -11.37
N MET A 292 25.50 -6.88 -12.49
CA MET A 292 25.43 -5.47 -12.90
C MET A 292 24.55 -4.67 -11.92
N LYS A 293 23.40 -5.19 -11.52
CA LYS A 293 22.52 -4.56 -10.54
C LYS A 293 23.22 -4.40 -9.20
N ASN A 294 23.91 -5.43 -8.70
CA ASN A 294 24.71 -5.37 -7.48
C ASN A 294 25.78 -4.26 -7.53
N ARG A 295 26.49 -4.13 -8.65
CA ARG A 295 27.48 -3.06 -8.84
C ARG A 295 26.84 -1.68 -8.87
N HIS A 296 25.75 -1.52 -9.59
CA HIS A 296 25.00 -0.27 -9.65
C HIS A 296 24.50 0.13 -8.24
N MET A 297 23.94 -0.81 -7.49
CA MET A 297 23.44 -0.56 -6.13
C MET A 297 24.56 -0.24 -5.15
N PHE A 298 25.72 -0.87 -5.28
CA PHE A 298 26.90 -0.49 -4.49
C PHE A 298 27.32 0.95 -4.77
N PHE A 299 27.31 1.35 -6.04
CA PHE A 299 27.64 2.72 -6.43
C PHE A 299 26.61 3.73 -5.86
N GLU A 300 25.31 3.48 -6.04
CA GLU A 300 24.22 4.34 -5.54
C GLU A 300 24.24 4.45 -3.99
N THR A 301 24.37 3.34 -3.29
CA THR A 301 24.28 3.32 -1.83
C THR A 301 25.53 3.82 -1.13
N LYS A 302 26.72 3.54 -1.69
CA LYS A 302 28.01 3.87 -1.04
C LYS A 302 28.66 5.14 -1.57
N ILE A 303 28.52 5.44 -2.87
CA ILE A 303 29.22 6.56 -3.52
C ILE A 303 28.27 7.73 -3.74
N TYR A 304 27.17 7.52 -4.45
CA TYR A 304 26.22 8.59 -4.80
C TYR A 304 25.51 9.18 -3.58
N LYS A 305 25.29 8.40 -2.53
CA LYS A 305 24.74 8.90 -1.26
C LYS A 305 25.62 10.00 -0.64
N TYR A 306 26.94 9.86 -0.69
CA TYR A 306 27.88 10.89 -0.21
C TYR A 306 27.91 12.10 -1.15
N TYR A 307 27.90 11.87 -2.45
CA TYR A 307 27.80 12.94 -3.45
C TYR A 307 26.52 13.77 -3.27
N ARG A 308 25.36 13.12 -3.12
CA ARG A 308 24.06 13.79 -2.89
C ARG A 308 24.00 14.54 -1.56
N LYS A 309 24.62 14.02 -0.49
CA LYS A 309 24.77 14.75 0.77
C LYS A 309 25.60 16.03 0.58
N GLY A 310 26.70 15.96 -0.12
CA GLY A 310 27.56 17.11 -0.47
C GLY A 310 26.80 18.15 -1.28
N MET A 311 26.12 17.75 -2.35
CA MET A 311 25.31 18.65 -3.20
C MET A 311 24.16 19.33 -2.41
N ASN A 312 23.48 18.60 -1.54
CA ASN A 312 22.43 19.17 -0.70
C ASN A 312 23.00 20.18 0.33
N GLN A 313 24.19 19.93 0.83
CA GLN A 313 24.88 20.85 1.74
C GLN A 313 25.34 22.13 1.00
N PHE A 314 25.89 22.01 -0.22
CA PHE A 314 26.20 23.14 -1.10
C PHE A 314 24.92 23.94 -1.48
N ALA A 315 23.84 23.28 -1.80
CA ALA A 315 22.58 23.96 -2.13
C ALA A 315 22.01 24.74 -0.91
N ARG A 316 22.15 24.21 0.31
CA ARG A 316 21.78 24.90 1.55
C ARG A 316 22.66 26.11 1.82
N LEU A 317 23.97 26.00 1.62
CA LEU A 317 24.93 27.12 1.76
C LEU A 317 24.63 28.22 0.73
N ARG A 318 24.33 27.88 -0.52
CA ARG A 318 23.95 28.84 -1.56
C ARG A 318 22.65 29.59 -1.24
N LYS A 319 21.64 28.91 -0.67
CA LYS A 319 20.39 29.55 -0.19
C LYS A 319 20.64 30.43 1.04
N GLY A 320 21.55 30.06 1.94
CA GLY A 320 21.95 30.85 3.10
C GLY A 320 22.66 32.15 2.72
N THR A 321 23.53 32.11 1.72
CA THR A 321 24.26 33.34 1.21
C THR A 321 23.33 34.27 0.48
N VAL A 322 22.31 33.80 -0.23
CA VAL A 322 21.32 34.66 -0.91
C VAL A 322 20.39 35.38 0.11
N LEU A 323 20.13 34.76 1.26
CA LEU A 323 19.32 35.38 2.33
C LEU A 323 20.13 36.42 3.16
N SER A 324 21.43 36.26 3.29
CA SER A 324 22.30 37.24 3.97
C SER A 324 22.53 38.50 3.12
N SER A 325 22.59 38.37 1.78
CA SER A 325 22.77 39.51 0.88
C SER A 325 21.50 40.39 0.71
N LYS A 326 20.31 39.88 1.11
CA LYS A 326 19.06 40.65 1.12
C LYS A 326 18.77 41.37 2.45
N ARG A 327 19.60 41.19 3.49
CA ARG A 327 19.47 41.89 4.78
C ARG A 327 20.39 43.11 4.91
N THR A 328 21.15 43.43 3.86
CA THR A 328 22.06 44.62 3.83
C THR A 328 21.72 45.53 2.64
N LYS A 329 20.45 45.86 2.49
CA LYS A 329 20.02 47.02 1.70
C LYS A 329 18.81 47.65 2.36
#